data_179dad62628c0809a752c6fbb2c453a9
#
_entry.id   179dad62628c0809a752c6fbb2c453a9
#
_cell.length_a   1.000
_cell.length_b   1.000
_cell.length_c   1.000
_cell.angle_alpha   90.00
_cell.angle_beta   90.00
_cell.angle_gamma   90.00
#
_symmetry.space_group_name_H-M   'P 1'
#
loop_
_entity.id
_entity.type
_entity.pdbx_description
1 polymer ?
#
loop_
_entity_poly.entity_id
_entity_poly.type
_entity_poly.pdbx_seq_one_letter_code
_entity_poly.pdbx_strand_id
1 'polypeptide(L)'
;FNLVEDVPSLSHDPLWSFDSPAYQDHNHLEKLEIVREAMKEKGVEALLLTTLDDIAYLTNLRGNDLLNTPLFYSYAYLTLHEAHLFLASGRLEHLEGYTLHDLSEIAPFVKERQNLLTWVDEKECNASLASLLKNPFDAEVPTRLEKAVKGPKEIENIISIQEEDGVALLKFIDFLDQAKPDLTEWEAVEKLHGFRAEGKRFLDESFTTIAAMGSNAAMMHYAPTAQAYSTRNSDTIQLLLDSGGQYLGGTTDTTRTFLLGTPSP
;
A
#
# COMPACT_ATOMS: atom_id res chain seq x y z
N PHE A 1 6.04 7.67 28.37
CA PHE A 1 6.11 9.04 27.84
C PHE A 1 5.06 9.16 26.74
N ASN A 2 3.88 9.70 27.06
CA ASN A 2 2.91 10.11 26.04
C ASN A 2 3.38 11.46 25.48
N LEU A 3 4.22 11.43 24.46
CA LEU A 3 4.70 12.62 23.77
C LEU A 3 3.76 13.06 22.64
N VAL A 4 2.72 12.27 22.35
CA VAL A 4 1.73 12.55 21.31
C VAL A 4 0.37 12.59 22.00
N GLU A 5 -0.28 13.76 22.00
CA GLU A 5 -1.58 13.96 22.66
C GLU A 5 -2.74 13.35 21.85
N ASP A 6 -2.60 13.25 20.52
CA ASP A 6 -3.60 12.67 19.61
C ASP A 6 -3.04 11.45 18.89
N VAL A 7 -3.01 10.30 19.54
CA VAL A 7 -2.75 9.03 18.86
C VAL A 7 -4.01 8.64 18.07
N PRO A 8 -3.94 8.48 16.73
CA PRO A 8 -5.09 8.02 15.98
C PRO A 8 -5.62 6.69 16.53
N SER A 9 -6.93 6.57 16.68
CA SER A 9 -7.55 5.30 17.03
C SER A 9 -7.30 4.31 15.91
N LEU A 10 -7.05 3.05 16.28
CA LEU A 10 -6.98 1.97 15.28
C LEU A 10 -8.32 1.87 14.54
N SER A 11 -8.27 1.62 13.24
CA SER A 11 -9.48 1.32 12.47
C SER A 11 -10.11 0.03 12.97
N HIS A 12 -11.43 0.00 12.95
CA HIS A 12 -12.26 -1.18 13.21
C HIS A 12 -12.95 -1.69 11.95
N ASP A 13 -12.63 -1.12 10.78
CA ASP A 13 -13.19 -1.56 9.52
C ASP A 13 -12.80 -3.02 9.22
N PRO A 14 -13.72 -3.83 8.69
CA PRO A 14 -13.41 -5.20 8.30
C PRO A 14 -12.26 -5.26 7.30
N LEU A 15 -11.40 -6.27 7.44
CA LEU A 15 -10.43 -6.60 6.41
C LEU A 15 -11.12 -7.33 5.27
N TRP A 16 -10.58 -7.17 4.06
CA TRP A 16 -11.05 -7.95 2.90
C TRP A 16 -9.94 -8.82 2.31
N SER A 17 -10.33 -9.91 1.68
CA SER A 17 -9.40 -10.87 1.10
C SER A 17 -9.16 -10.60 -0.37
N PHE A 18 -7.90 -10.67 -0.75
CA PHE A 18 -7.40 -10.75 -2.11
C PHE A 18 -7.07 -12.19 -2.54
N ASP A 19 -7.40 -13.17 -1.70
CA ASP A 19 -7.07 -14.57 -1.86
C ASP A 19 -7.96 -15.23 -2.92
N SER A 20 -7.70 -14.88 -4.17
CA SER A 20 -8.44 -15.38 -5.32
C SER A 20 -7.49 -15.66 -6.49
N PRO A 21 -7.66 -16.79 -7.19
CA PRO A 21 -6.88 -17.10 -8.40
C PRO A 21 -7.12 -16.10 -9.55
N ALA A 22 -8.09 -15.19 -9.41
CA ALA A 22 -8.28 -14.08 -10.32
C ALA A 22 -7.19 -13.01 -10.17
N TYR A 23 -6.60 -12.89 -8.98
CA TYR A 23 -5.65 -11.82 -8.63
C TYR A 23 -4.28 -12.31 -8.21
N GLN A 24 -4.16 -13.53 -7.70
CA GLN A 24 -2.94 -14.05 -7.09
C GLN A 24 -2.53 -15.36 -7.75
N ASP A 25 -1.22 -15.57 -7.93
CA ASP A 25 -0.64 -16.84 -8.38
C ASP A 25 -0.62 -17.87 -7.25
N HIS A 26 -0.51 -17.41 -5.98
CA HIS A 26 -0.49 -18.23 -4.79
C HIS A 26 -1.51 -17.75 -3.77
N ASN A 27 -2.29 -18.67 -3.20
CA ASN A 27 -3.11 -18.38 -2.03
C ASN A 27 -2.26 -18.18 -0.77
N HIS A 28 -2.86 -17.69 0.32
CA HIS A 28 -2.13 -17.37 1.54
C HIS A 28 -1.50 -18.59 2.23
N LEU A 29 -2.05 -19.80 2.06
CA LEU A 29 -1.46 -21.03 2.59
C LEU A 29 -0.22 -21.45 1.80
N GLU A 30 -0.27 -21.35 0.47
CA GLU A 30 0.89 -21.61 -0.39
C GLU A 30 2.03 -20.63 -0.10
N LYS A 31 1.73 -19.34 0.10
CA LYS A 31 2.72 -18.34 0.52
C LYS A 31 3.32 -18.66 1.90
N LEU A 32 2.51 -19.13 2.83
CA LEU A 32 2.98 -19.57 4.15
C LEU A 32 3.98 -20.73 4.04
N GLU A 33 3.72 -21.72 3.17
CA GLU A 33 4.65 -22.82 2.95
C GLU A 33 5.95 -22.36 2.26
N ILE A 34 5.89 -21.46 1.28
CA ILE A 34 7.09 -20.87 0.65
C ILE A 34 7.97 -20.20 1.72
N VAL A 35 7.38 -19.42 2.62
CA VAL A 35 8.11 -18.77 3.72
C VAL A 35 8.70 -19.80 4.69
N ARG A 36 7.96 -20.87 5.01
CA ARG A 36 8.47 -21.97 5.87
C ARG A 36 9.64 -22.72 5.26
N GLU A 37 9.64 -22.92 3.94
CA GLU A 37 10.81 -23.51 3.25
C GLU A 37 12.04 -22.60 3.37
N ALA A 38 11.87 -21.29 3.17
CA ALA A 38 12.97 -20.33 3.39
C ALA A 38 13.47 -20.34 4.84
N MET A 39 12.58 -20.47 5.83
CA MET A 39 12.96 -20.62 7.24
C MET A 39 13.78 -21.90 7.49
N LYS A 40 13.38 -23.03 6.88
CA LYS A 40 14.13 -24.32 6.99
C LYS A 40 15.51 -24.19 6.37
N GLU A 41 15.63 -23.56 5.20
CA GLU A 41 16.93 -23.34 4.55
C GLU A 41 17.88 -22.49 5.39
N LYS A 42 17.36 -21.51 6.14
CA LYS A 42 18.14 -20.68 7.07
C LYS A 42 18.36 -21.34 8.43
N GLY A 43 17.67 -22.45 8.71
CA GLY A 43 17.77 -23.15 9.99
C GLY A 43 17.20 -22.35 11.16
N VAL A 44 16.27 -21.43 10.92
CA VAL A 44 15.61 -20.62 11.95
C VAL A 44 14.35 -21.31 12.46
N GLU A 45 14.01 -21.05 13.73
CA GLU A 45 12.87 -21.68 14.39
C GLU A 45 11.60 -20.83 14.27
N ALA A 46 11.76 -19.52 14.13
CA ALA A 46 10.66 -18.57 14.01
C ALA A 46 10.99 -17.41 13.05
N LEU A 47 9.95 -16.71 12.61
CA LEU A 47 10.02 -15.48 11.83
C LEU A 47 9.06 -14.45 12.43
N LEU A 48 9.56 -13.24 12.71
CA LEU A 48 8.76 -12.09 13.13
C LEU A 48 8.65 -11.09 11.99
N LEU A 49 7.44 -10.88 11.48
CA LEU A 49 7.12 -9.84 10.49
C LEU A 49 6.48 -8.63 11.17
N THR A 50 6.98 -7.45 10.85
CA THR A 50 6.52 -6.18 11.42
C THR A 50 6.16 -5.15 10.34
N THR A 51 6.49 -5.39 9.09
CA THR A 51 6.14 -4.57 7.94
C THR A 51 4.76 -4.92 7.42
N LEU A 52 3.90 -3.92 7.27
CA LEU A 52 2.49 -4.12 6.96
C LEU A 52 2.26 -4.71 5.58
N ASP A 53 3.08 -4.33 4.62
CA ASP A 53 3.02 -4.81 3.23
C ASP A 53 3.47 -6.27 3.09
N ASP A 54 4.46 -6.71 3.87
CA ASP A 54 4.88 -8.12 3.93
C ASP A 54 3.77 -9.00 4.52
N ILE A 55 3.09 -8.51 5.56
CA ILE A 55 1.97 -9.22 6.18
C ILE A 55 0.77 -9.26 5.23
N ALA A 56 0.45 -8.13 4.59
CA ALA A 56 -0.63 -8.07 3.60
C ALA A 56 -0.36 -8.97 2.38
N TYR A 57 0.91 -9.09 1.95
CA TYR A 57 1.33 -10.03 0.92
C TYR A 57 1.14 -11.48 1.36
N LEU A 58 1.67 -11.83 2.54
CA LEU A 58 1.63 -13.19 3.07
C LEU A 58 0.21 -13.70 3.30
N THR A 59 -0.65 -12.85 3.83
CA THR A 59 -2.04 -13.21 4.21
C THR A 59 -3.05 -13.02 3.08
N ASN A 60 -2.66 -12.36 1.98
CA ASN A 60 -3.58 -11.87 0.94
C ASN A 60 -4.73 -11.00 1.48
N LEU A 61 -4.55 -10.38 2.64
CA LEU A 61 -5.52 -9.46 3.25
C LEU A 61 -5.20 -8.01 2.92
N ARG A 62 -6.24 -7.18 2.92
CA ARG A 62 -6.12 -5.73 2.76
C ARG A 62 -7.01 -5.03 3.80
N GLY A 63 -6.67 -3.78 4.09
CA GLY A 63 -7.42 -2.90 5.00
C GLY A 63 -7.25 -1.44 4.61
N ASN A 64 -7.86 -0.52 5.36
CA ASN A 64 -7.89 0.93 5.09
C ASN A 64 -7.30 1.74 6.25
N ASP A 65 -6.25 1.24 6.91
CA ASP A 65 -5.67 1.95 8.06
C ASP A 65 -4.73 3.09 7.65
N LEU A 66 -4.23 3.02 6.41
CA LEU A 66 -3.33 4.01 5.85
C LEU A 66 -3.98 4.70 4.66
N LEU A 67 -3.83 6.02 4.61
CA LEU A 67 -4.30 6.82 3.47
C LEU A 67 -3.62 6.34 2.18
N ASN A 68 -4.41 6.18 1.12
CA ASN A 68 -3.95 5.78 -0.22
C ASN A 68 -3.24 4.41 -0.28
N THR A 69 -3.21 3.65 0.79
CA THR A 69 -2.48 2.38 0.85
C THR A 69 -3.36 1.32 1.51
N PRO A 70 -3.73 0.23 0.80
CA PRO A 70 -4.69 -0.75 1.31
C PRO A 70 -4.05 -1.72 2.31
N LEU A 71 -3.44 -1.20 3.35
CA LEU A 71 -2.78 -1.94 4.41
C LEU A 71 -3.52 -1.81 5.74
N PHE A 72 -3.13 -2.62 6.72
CA PHE A 72 -3.72 -2.66 8.05
C PHE A 72 -2.65 -2.87 9.12
N TYR A 73 -2.83 -2.25 10.29
CA TYR A 73 -1.93 -2.44 11.41
C TYR A 73 -1.97 -3.86 11.93
N SER A 74 -0.83 -4.53 11.88
CA SER A 74 -0.68 -5.93 12.23
C SER A 74 0.76 -6.31 12.54
N TYR A 75 0.92 -7.49 13.17
CA TYR A 75 2.17 -8.22 13.26
C TYR A 75 1.91 -9.67 12.90
N ALA A 76 2.92 -10.38 12.40
CA ALA A 76 2.83 -11.82 12.23
C ALA A 76 4.04 -12.51 12.86
N TYR A 77 3.77 -13.63 13.52
CA TYR A 77 4.80 -14.50 14.09
C TYR A 77 4.59 -15.93 13.59
N LEU A 78 5.57 -16.44 12.89
CA LEU A 78 5.51 -17.75 12.25
C LEU A 78 6.50 -18.69 12.89
N THR A 79 6.12 -19.95 12.98
CA THR A 79 7.03 -21.07 13.21
C THR A 79 6.91 -22.07 12.05
N LEU A 80 7.70 -23.13 12.07
CA LEU A 80 7.57 -24.20 11.06
C LEU A 80 6.21 -24.92 11.11
N HIS A 81 5.43 -24.75 12.19
CA HIS A 81 4.19 -25.47 12.43
C HIS A 81 2.98 -24.57 12.72
N GLU A 82 3.21 -23.35 13.20
CA GLU A 82 2.18 -22.42 13.61
C GLU A 82 2.31 -21.10 12.87
N ALA A 83 1.21 -20.40 12.68
CA ALA A 83 1.20 -19.04 12.19
C ALA A 83 0.23 -18.21 13.03
N HIS A 84 0.69 -17.06 13.50
CA HIS A 84 -0.04 -16.17 14.38
C HIS A 84 -0.11 -14.79 13.75
N LEU A 85 -1.33 -14.24 13.69
CA LEU A 85 -1.60 -12.91 13.15
C LEU A 85 -2.19 -12.05 14.27
N PHE A 86 -1.57 -10.90 14.52
CA PHE A 86 -1.97 -9.93 15.53
C PHE A 86 -2.59 -8.71 14.85
N LEU A 87 -3.82 -8.38 15.18
CA LEU A 87 -4.57 -7.27 14.60
C LEU A 87 -5.61 -6.74 15.61
N ALA A 88 -6.20 -5.58 15.34
CA ALA A 88 -7.25 -5.05 16.18
C ALA A 88 -8.46 -6.02 16.19
N SER A 89 -9.01 -6.26 17.38
CA SER A 89 -10.09 -7.23 17.58
C SER A 89 -11.33 -6.91 16.74
N GLY A 90 -11.98 -7.97 16.23
CA GLY A 90 -13.24 -7.87 15.47
C GLY A 90 -13.10 -7.51 13.98
N ARG A 91 -11.88 -7.31 13.48
CA ARG A 91 -11.65 -6.96 12.07
C ARG A 91 -11.65 -8.16 11.12
N LEU A 92 -11.39 -9.34 11.66
CA LEU A 92 -11.36 -10.61 10.95
C LEU A 92 -11.85 -11.71 11.90
N GLU A 93 -12.79 -12.53 11.44
CA GLU A 93 -13.32 -13.62 12.26
C GLU A 93 -12.43 -14.88 12.18
N HIS A 94 -11.88 -15.15 11.01
CA HIS A 94 -11.11 -16.36 10.73
C HIS A 94 -10.16 -16.16 9.54
N LEU A 95 -8.97 -16.77 9.63
CA LEU A 95 -8.06 -16.97 8.50
C LEU A 95 -7.51 -18.39 8.61
N GLU A 96 -7.76 -19.21 7.60
CA GLU A 96 -7.29 -20.60 7.59
C GLU A 96 -5.76 -20.66 7.75
N GLY A 97 -5.29 -21.58 8.59
CA GLY A 97 -3.86 -21.74 8.88
C GLY A 97 -3.28 -20.74 9.88
N TYR A 98 -4.06 -19.74 10.35
CA TYR A 98 -3.59 -18.74 11.31
C TYR A 98 -4.41 -18.73 12.59
N THR A 99 -3.72 -18.51 13.71
CA THR A 99 -4.34 -18.13 14.99
C THR A 99 -4.37 -16.62 15.09
N LEU A 100 -5.56 -16.06 15.32
CA LEU A 100 -5.76 -14.61 15.45
C LEU A 100 -5.60 -14.18 16.90
N HIS A 101 -4.93 -13.05 17.11
CA HIS A 101 -4.68 -12.44 18.42
C HIS A 101 -5.00 -10.96 18.40
N ASP A 102 -5.27 -10.37 19.56
CA ASP A 102 -5.32 -8.93 19.69
C ASP A 102 -3.92 -8.32 19.49
N LEU A 103 -3.86 -7.14 18.88
CA LEU A 103 -2.61 -6.45 18.58
C LEU A 103 -1.76 -6.21 19.83
N SER A 104 -2.40 -6.00 20.98
CA SER A 104 -1.70 -5.78 22.27
C SER A 104 -0.97 -7.03 22.79
N GLU A 105 -1.28 -8.21 22.28
CA GLU A 105 -0.70 -9.47 22.74
C GLU A 105 0.68 -9.76 22.13
N ILE A 106 1.13 -9.01 21.09
CA ILE A 106 2.39 -9.30 20.39
C ILE A 106 3.61 -9.28 21.33
N ALA A 107 3.73 -8.28 22.19
CA ALA A 107 4.91 -8.15 23.05
C ALA A 107 5.02 -9.27 24.09
N PRO A 108 3.96 -9.62 24.87
CA PRO A 108 4.02 -10.79 25.76
C PRO A 108 4.25 -12.10 24.98
N PHE A 109 3.64 -12.26 23.80
CA PHE A 109 3.79 -13.45 22.96
C PHE A 109 5.25 -13.66 22.51
N VAL A 110 5.90 -12.62 21.99
CA VAL A 110 7.32 -12.65 21.59
C VAL A 110 8.21 -12.90 22.80
N LYS A 111 7.92 -12.27 23.95
CA LYS A 111 8.68 -12.45 25.18
C LYS A 111 8.67 -13.90 25.68
N GLU A 112 7.56 -14.60 25.59
CA GLU A 112 7.48 -16.02 25.94
C GLU A 112 8.36 -16.91 25.06
N ARG A 113 8.57 -16.49 23.80
CA ARG A 113 9.34 -17.19 22.76
C ARG A 113 10.73 -16.62 22.51
N GLN A 114 11.21 -15.73 23.38
CA GLN A 114 12.45 -14.94 23.23
C GLN A 114 13.72 -15.75 22.97
N ASN A 115 13.75 -17.03 23.30
CA ASN A 115 14.93 -17.89 23.17
C ASN A 115 14.98 -18.64 21.83
N LEU A 116 13.89 -18.65 21.04
CA LEU A 116 13.90 -19.25 19.71
C LEU A 116 14.84 -18.46 18.79
N LEU A 117 15.53 -19.14 17.88
CA LEU A 117 16.27 -18.51 16.81
C LEU A 117 15.26 -17.88 15.85
N THR A 118 15.00 -16.58 16.03
CA THR A 118 13.95 -15.85 15.34
C THR A 118 14.53 -14.97 14.24
N TRP A 119 14.11 -15.24 13.00
CA TRP A 119 14.41 -14.37 11.86
C TRP A 119 13.64 -13.05 11.99
N VAL A 120 14.34 -11.94 11.86
CA VAL A 120 13.80 -10.59 11.91
C VAL A 120 14.67 -9.67 11.06
N ASP A 121 14.10 -8.71 10.41
CA ASP A 121 14.85 -7.58 9.83
C ASP A 121 14.85 -6.45 10.87
N GLU A 122 15.97 -6.27 11.57
CA GLU A 122 16.09 -5.27 12.64
C GLU A 122 15.96 -3.82 12.12
N LYS A 123 16.18 -3.58 10.83
CA LYS A 123 16.00 -2.26 10.21
C LYS A 123 14.53 -1.87 10.07
N GLU A 124 13.66 -2.87 9.94
CA GLU A 124 12.22 -2.70 9.75
C GLU A 124 11.42 -3.01 11.03
N CYS A 125 12.06 -3.66 12.01
CA CYS A 125 11.42 -3.99 13.28
C CYS A 125 11.50 -2.81 14.25
N ASN A 126 10.39 -2.52 14.96
CA ASN A 126 10.46 -1.53 16.01
C ASN A 126 11.36 -2.00 17.17
N ALA A 127 12.13 -1.07 17.73
CA ALA A 127 13.13 -1.35 18.76
C ALA A 127 12.55 -2.03 20.01
N SER A 128 11.29 -1.79 20.33
CA SER A 128 10.61 -2.40 21.49
C SER A 128 10.45 -3.91 21.31
N LEU A 129 10.01 -4.38 20.14
CA LEU A 129 9.89 -5.81 19.85
C LEU A 129 11.25 -6.47 19.63
N ALA A 130 12.16 -5.82 18.88
CA ALA A 130 13.50 -6.33 18.65
C ALA A 130 14.24 -6.61 19.98
N SER A 131 14.11 -5.72 20.96
CA SER A 131 14.76 -5.87 22.29
C SER A 131 14.25 -7.05 23.12
N LEU A 132 13.11 -7.64 22.76
CA LEU A 132 12.57 -8.84 23.42
C LEU A 132 13.24 -10.13 22.93
N LEU A 133 13.83 -10.14 21.74
CA LEU A 133 14.48 -11.30 21.16
C LEU A 133 15.87 -11.49 21.81
N LYS A 134 16.16 -12.69 22.30
CA LYS A 134 17.48 -13.04 22.83
C LYS A 134 18.36 -13.74 21.81
N ASN A 135 17.77 -14.29 20.78
CA ASN A 135 18.45 -15.03 19.74
C ASN A 135 17.93 -14.61 18.35
N PRO A 136 18.15 -13.34 17.93
CA PRO A 136 17.73 -12.88 16.63
C PRO A 136 18.66 -13.37 15.53
N PHE A 137 18.10 -13.77 14.39
CA PHE A 137 18.77 -13.92 13.11
C PHE A 137 18.42 -12.69 12.28
N ASP A 138 19.29 -11.66 12.31
CA ASP A 138 19.07 -10.39 11.60
C ASP A 138 19.38 -10.55 10.11
N ALA A 139 18.35 -10.51 9.30
CA ALA A 139 18.45 -10.50 7.83
C ALA A 139 17.15 -10.00 7.21
N GLU A 140 17.21 -9.54 5.96
CA GLU A 140 16.04 -9.23 5.17
C GLU A 140 15.08 -10.43 5.12
N VAL A 141 13.79 -10.17 5.39
CA VAL A 141 12.77 -11.22 5.47
C VAL A 141 12.43 -11.79 4.08
N PRO A 142 12.08 -13.08 3.97
CA PRO A 142 11.89 -13.74 2.68
C PRO A 142 10.71 -13.14 1.89
N THR A 143 9.68 -12.66 2.55
CA THR A 143 8.50 -12.05 1.93
C THR A 143 8.83 -10.84 1.06
N ARG A 144 9.91 -10.12 1.35
CA ARG A 144 10.32 -8.95 0.55
C ARG A 144 10.70 -9.33 -0.89
N LEU A 145 11.50 -10.37 -1.06
CA LEU A 145 11.90 -10.84 -2.38
C LEU A 145 10.72 -11.52 -3.09
N GLU A 146 9.99 -12.38 -2.39
CA GLU A 146 8.82 -13.08 -2.93
C GLU A 146 7.77 -12.09 -3.45
N LYS A 147 7.46 -11.05 -2.69
CA LYS A 147 6.57 -9.96 -3.10
C LYS A 147 7.09 -9.17 -4.31
N ALA A 148 8.41 -8.98 -4.42
CA ALA A 148 9.03 -8.23 -5.51
C ALA A 148 8.98 -8.97 -6.84
N VAL A 149 9.06 -10.31 -6.84
CA VAL A 149 8.99 -11.16 -8.03
C VAL A 149 7.53 -11.47 -8.34
N LYS A 150 6.98 -10.81 -9.37
CA LYS A 150 5.57 -10.98 -9.74
C LYS A 150 5.35 -12.25 -10.54
N GLY A 151 4.31 -13.00 -10.17
CA GLY A 151 3.86 -14.15 -10.92
C GLY A 151 3.07 -13.77 -12.19
N PRO A 152 2.81 -14.76 -13.10
CA PRO A 152 2.11 -14.50 -14.35
C PRO A 152 0.73 -13.86 -14.19
N LYS A 153 -0.03 -14.25 -13.17
CA LYS A 153 -1.37 -13.70 -12.91
C LYS A 153 -1.30 -12.26 -12.40
N GLU A 154 -0.35 -11.95 -11.53
CA GLU A 154 -0.11 -10.57 -11.09
C GLU A 154 0.28 -9.68 -12.26
N ILE A 155 1.17 -10.14 -13.17
CA ILE A 155 1.58 -9.41 -14.37
C ILE A 155 0.37 -9.14 -15.28
N GLU A 156 -0.47 -10.16 -15.55
CA GLU A 156 -1.69 -10.01 -16.35
C GLU A 156 -2.61 -8.94 -15.76
N ASN A 157 -2.82 -8.96 -14.44
CA ASN A 157 -3.63 -7.96 -13.75
C ASN A 157 -3.02 -6.56 -13.82
N ILE A 158 -1.71 -6.42 -13.60
CA ILE A 158 -1.01 -5.12 -13.70
C ILE A 158 -1.20 -4.52 -15.10
N ILE A 159 -1.03 -5.30 -16.17
CA ILE A 159 -1.25 -4.85 -17.55
C ILE A 159 -2.69 -4.36 -17.74
N SER A 160 -3.66 -5.19 -17.35
CA SER A 160 -5.08 -4.87 -17.50
C SER A 160 -5.51 -3.64 -16.69
N ILE A 161 -4.89 -3.40 -15.53
CA ILE A 161 -5.14 -2.21 -14.70
C ILE A 161 -4.52 -0.96 -15.31
N GLN A 162 -3.31 -1.06 -15.88
CA GLN A 162 -2.71 0.06 -16.60
C GLN A 162 -3.56 0.49 -17.81
N GLU A 163 -4.23 -0.45 -18.48
CA GLU A 163 -5.19 -0.14 -19.55
C GLU A 163 -6.43 0.56 -19.00
N GLU A 164 -6.99 0.10 -17.87
CA GLU A 164 -8.16 0.73 -17.23
C GLU A 164 -7.86 2.14 -16.73
N ASP A 165 -6.72 2.36 -16.07
CA ASP A 165 -6.26 3.69 -15.65
C ASP A 165 -5.96 4.58 -16.84
N GLY A 166 -5.38 4.01 -17.90
CA GLY A 166 -5.14 4.71 -19.17
C GLY A 166 -6.42 5.29 -19.79
N VAL A 167 -7.55 4.58 -19.67
CA VAL A 167 -8.86 5.10 -20.11
C VAL A 167 -9.29 6.32 -19.29
N ALA A 168 -9.07 6.30 -17.97
CA ALA A 168 -9.36 7.46 -17.12
C ALA A 168 -8.50 8.68 -17.49
N LEU A 169 -7.20 8.44 -17.75
CA LEU A 169 -6.30 9.49 -18.24
C LEU A 169 -6.70 10.03 -19.63
N LEU A 170 -7.16 9.20 -20.54
CA LEU A 170 -7.66 9.64 -21.85
C LEU A 170 -8.91 10.53 -21.71
N LYS A 171 -9.84 10.17 -20.82
CA LYS A 171 -10.99 11.01 -20.50
C LYS A 171 -10.56 12.35 -19.89
N PHE A 172 -9.53 12.33 -19.07
CA PHE A 172 -8.96 13.54 -18.48
C PHE A 172 -8.30 14.43 -19.55
N ILE A 173 -7.61 13.86 -20.54
CA ILE A 173 -7.05 14.63 -21.67
C ILE A 173 -8.17 15.30 -22.46
N ASP A 174 -9.24 14.58 -22.81
CA ASP A 174 -10.39 15.15 -23.50
C ASP A 174 -11.05 16.27 -22.67
N PHE A 175 -11.13 16.10 -21.36
CA PHE A 175 -11.58 17.17 -20.45
C PHE A 175 -10.67 18.40 -20.50
N LEU A 176 -9.33 18.22 -20.51
CA LEU A 176 -8.38 19.34 -20.59
C LEU A 176 -8.50 20.12 -21.90
N ASP A 177 -8.73 19.43 -23.02
CA ASP A 177 -8.91 20.06 -24.34
C ASP A 177 -10.17 20.95 -24.39
N GLN A 178 -11.16 20.61 -23.54
CA GLN A 178 -12.41 21.35 -23.42
C GLN A 178 -12.44 22.29 -22.20
N ALA A 179 -11.36 22.28 -21.40
CA ALA A 179 -11.32 22.96 -20.10
C ALA A 179 -11.40 24.50 -20.28
N LYS A 180 -12.10 25.11 -19.34
CA LYS A 180 -12.26 26.57 -19.28
C LYS A 180 -10.91 27.27 -19.02
N PRO A 181 -10.79 28.55 -19.39
CA PRO A 181 -9.58 29.35 -19.12
C PRO A 181 -9.23 29.46 -17.61
N ASP A 182 -10.20 29.25 -16.74
CA ASP A 182 -10.10 29.37 -15.29
C ASP A 182 -10.03 28.02 -14.56
N LEU A 183 -9.60 26.94 -15.22
CA LEU A 183 -9.36 25.63 -14.63
C LEU A 183 -8.47 25.76 -13.38
N THR A 184 -8.87 25.15 -12.28
CA THR A 184 -8.09 25.07 -11.05
C THR A 184 -7.34 23.74 -10.92
N GLU A 185 -6.22 23.74 -10.18
CA GLU A 185 -5.49 22.51 -9.87
C GLU A 185 -6.36 21.52 -9.11
N TRP A 186 -7.19 22.02 -8.18
CA TRP A 186 -8.12 21.18 -7.42
C TRP A 186 -9.20 20.55 -8.32
N GLU A 187 -9.78 21.31 -9.24
CA GLU A 187 -10.74 20.78 -10.22
C GLU A 187 -10.12 19.69 -11.10
N ALA A 188 -8.84 19.82 -11.46
CA ALA A 188 -8.13 18.78 -12.21
C ALA A 188 -8.03 17.48 -11.39
N VAL A 189 -7.69 17.57 -10.10
CA VAL A 189 -7.66 16.41 -9.19
C VAL A 189 -9.03 15.74 -9.09
N GLU A 190 -10.10 16.49 -8.80
CA GLU A 190 -11.45 15.95 -8.65
C GLU A 190 -11.97 15.30 -9.95
N LYS A 191 -11.65 15.87 -11.10
CA LYS A 191 -12.06 15.31 -12.40
C LYS A 191 -11.38 13.99 -12.68
N LEU A 192 -10.07 13.90 -12.47
CA LEU A 192 -9.37 12.65 -12.69
C LEU A 192 -9.83 11.56 -11.71
N HIS A 193 -9.99 11.90 -10.43
CA HIS A 193 -10.59 10.98 -9.46
C HIS A 193 -11.96 10.46 -9.91
N GLY A 194 -12.84 11.37 -10.40
CA GLY A 194 -14.15 10.99 -10.91
C GLY A 194 -14.07 10.00 -12.08
N PHE A 195 -13.14 10.20 -13.02
CA PHE A 195 -12.96 9.28 -14.15
C PHE A 195 -12.41 7.90 -13.72
N ARG A 196 -11.53 7.84 -12.72
CA ARG A 196 -11.06 6.59 -12.12
C ARG A 196 -12.18 5.86 -11.39
N ALA A 197 -13.01 6.59 -10.64
CA ALA A 197 -14.13 6.04 -9.87
C ALA A 197 -15.26 5.44 -10.75
N GLU A 198 -15.28 5.72 -12.05
CA GLU A 198 -16.14 5.00 -12.99
C GLU A 198 -15.67 3.55 -13.24
N GLY A 199 -14.41 3.24 -12.94
CA GLY A 199 -13.81 1.92 -13.09
C GLY A 199 -14.32 0.95 -12.01
N LYS A 200 -14.60 -0.31 -12.40
CA LYS A 200 -15.14 -1.30 -11.46
C LYS A 200 -14.14 -1.82 -10.44
N ARG A 201 -12.85 -1.73 -10.75
CA ARG A 201 -11.77 -2.23 -9.92
C ARG A 201 -11.09 -1.14 -9.11
N PHE A 202 -11.40 0.12 -9.34
CA PHE A 202 -10.85 1.24 -8.60
C PHE A 202 -11.27 1.19 -7.13
N LEU A 203 -10.30 1.37 -6.24
CA LEU A 203 -10.49 1.36 -4.78
C LEU A 203 -10.31 2.75 -4.19
N ASP A 204 -9.18 3.39 -4.53
CA ASP A 204 -8.79 4.72 -4.05
C ASP A 204 -7.62 5.24 -4.90
N GLU A 205 -7.18 6.48 -4.67
CA GLU A 205 -5.91 6.98 -5.20
C GLU A 205 -4.74 6.20 -4.59
N SER A 206 -3.65 6.00 -5.35
CA SER A 206 -2.45 5.32 -4.83
C SER A 206 -1.54 6.25 -4.02
N PHE A 207 -1.68 7.55 -4.23
CA PHE A 207 -1.07 8.63 -3.46
C PHE A 207 -1.86 9.92 -3.70
N THR A 208 -1.61 10.94 -2.89
CA THR A 208 -2.25 12.24 -3.08
C THR A 208 -1.86 12.82 -4.44
N THR A 209 -2.82 12.98 -5.33
CA THR A 209 -2.59 13.46 -6.70
C THR A 209 -1.91 14.83 -6.70
N ILE A 210 -0.83 14.94 -7.44
CA ILE A 210 -0.13 16.19 -7.73
C ILE A 210 -0.70 16.75 -9.03
N ALA A 211 -1.36 17.89 -8.95
CA ALA A 211 -1.76 18.67 -10.12
C ALA A 211 -1.19 20.07 -9.94
N ALA A 212 -0.19 20.44 -10.73
CA ALA A 212 0.60 21.63 -10.47
C ALA A 212 0.76 22.52 -11.71
N MET A 213 0.44 23.81 -11.56
CA MET A 213 0.56 24.84 -12.58
C MET A 213 1.58 25.91 -12.17
N GLY A 214 2.27 26.49 -13.15
CA GLY A 214 3.22 27.59 -12.92
C GLY A 214 4.30 27.22 -11.89
N SER A 215 4.49 28.07 -10.89
CA SER A 215 5.53 27.88 -9.84
C SER A 215 5.30 26.64 -8.97
N ASN A 216 4.07 26.17 -8.83
CA ASN A 216 3.74 24.97 -8.06
C ASN A 216 4.38 23.72 -8.66
N ALA A 217 4.54 23.68 -9.98
CA ALA A 217 5.20 22.56 -10.67
C ALA A 217 6.71 22.43 -10.34
N ALA A 218 7.32 23.41 -9.71
CA ALA A 218 8.69 23.34 -9.22
C ALA A 218 8.82 22.75 -7.81
N MET A 219 7.71 22.52 -7.12
CA MET A 219 7.69 21.95 -5.77
C MET A 219 7.46 20.44 -5.85
N MET A 220 8.46 19.68 -5.40
CA MET A 220 8.31 18.23 -5.24
C MET A 220 7.20 17.93 -4.21
N HIS A 221 6.39 16.92 -4.49
CA HIS A 221 5.28 16.48 -3.64
C HIS A 221 4.22 17.58 -3.37
N TYR A 222 4.10 18.56 -4.29
CA TYR A 222 3.01 19.53 -4.22
C TYR A 222 1.67 18.82 -4.38
N ALA A 223 0.74 19.10 -3.50
CA ALA A 223 -0.63 18.59 -3.60
C ALA A 223 -1.62 19.75 -3.38
N PRO A 224 -2.46 20.09 -4.36
CA PRO A 224 -3.52 21.04 -4.14
C PRO A 224 -4.59 20.47 -3.20
N THR A 225 -5.25 21.36 -2.48
CA THR A 225 -6.39 21.02 -1.62
C THR A 225 -7.58 21.90 -1.98
N ALA A 226 -8.78 21.55 -1.51
CA ALA A 226 -9.98 22.34 -1.70
C ALA A 226 -9.86 23.80 -1.19
N GLN A 227 -8.90 24.06 -0.28
CA GLN A 227 -8.65 25.38 0.31
C GLN A 227 -7.40 26.07 -0.22
N ALA A 228 -6.52 25.34 -0.92
CA ALA A 228 -5.24 25.86 -1.39
C ALA A 228 -4.89 25.24 -2.75
N TYR A 229 -5.04 26.03 -3.81
CA TYR A 229 -4.76 25.66 -5.20
C TYR A 229 -4.46 26.90 -6.03
N SER A 230 -3.82 26.72 -7.19
CA SER A 230 -3.71 27.75 -8.21
C SER A 230 -4.81 27.61 -9.26
N THR A 231 -5.14 28.75 -9.88
CA THR A 231 -6.06 28.82 -11.02
C THR A 231 -5.27 29.14 -12.28
N ARG A 232 -5.59 28.47 -13.37
CA ARG A 232 -5.04 28.76 -14.69
C ARG A 232 -5.26 30.24 -15.05
N ASN A 233 -4.26 30.86 -15.64
CA ASN A 233 -4.30 32.21 -16.18
C ASN A 233 -3.64 32.26 -17.56
N SER A 234 -3.58 33.46 -18.17
CA SER A 234 -2.99 33.64 -19.52
C SER A 234 -1.53 33.19 -19.63
N ASP A 235 -0.79 33.21 -18.53
CA ASP A 235 0.63 32.88 -18.48
C ASP A 235 0.86 31.39 -18.12
N THR A 236 -0.21 30.67 -17.78
CA THR A 236 -0.16 29.24 -17.47
C THR A 236 -0.10 28.45 -18.78
N ILE A 237 1.07 27.91 -19.08
CA ILE A 237 1.31 27.17 -20.33
C ILE A 237 1.25 25.67 -20.17
N GLN A 238 1.38 25.15 -18.95
CA GLN A 238 1.42 23.70 -18.69
C GLN A 238 0.82 23.31 -17.34
N LEU A 239 0.35 22.07 -17.28
CA LEU A 239 -0.06 21.35 -16.08
C LEU A 239 0.84 20.13 -15.93
N LEU A 240 1.58 20.03 -14.83
CA LEU A 240 2.20 18.79 -14.40
C LEU A 240 1.17 18.00 -13.59
N LEU A 241 0.93 16.77 -13.97
CA LEU A 241 0.03 15.84 -13.31
C LEU A 241 0.80 14.58 -12.94
N ASP A 242 0.85 14.25 -11.65
CA ASP A 242 1.38 13.00 -11.13
C ASP A 242 0.31 12.34 -10.27
N SER A 243 -0.12 11.15 -10.67
CA SER A 243 -1.31 10.52 -10.12
C SER A 243 -1.31 9.02 -10.35
N GLY A 244 -2.03 8.30 -9.52
CA GLY A 244 -2.21 6.87 -9.65
C GLY A 244 -3.39 6.37 -8.85
N GLY A 245 -3.82 5.13 -9.09
CA GLY A 245 -4.92 4.49 -8.40
C GLY A 245 -4.55 3.14 -7.81
N GLN A 246 -5.18 2.81 -6.70
CA GLN A 246 -5.24 1.45 -6.15
C GLN A 246 -6.42 0.73 -6.79
N TYR A 247 -6.17 -0.44 -7.30
CA TYR A 247 -7.17 -1.26 -7.98
C TYR A 247 -7.21 -2.67 -7.40
N LEU A 248 -8.32 -3.35 -7.59
CA LEU A 248 -8.37 -4.80 -7.40
C LEU A 248 -7.39 -5.47 -8.39
N GLY A 249 -6.26 -5.94 -7.86
CA GLY A 249 -5.20 -6.63 -8.59
C GLY A 249 -3.97 -5.81 -8.95
N GLY A 250 -3.86 -4.53 -8.53
CA GLY A 250 -2.63 -3.75 -8.74
C GLY A 250 -2.74 -2.26 -8.45
N THR A 251 -1.64 -1.58 -8.70
CA THR A 251 -1.46 -0.15 -8.43
C THR A 251 -0.92 0.54 -9.67
N THR A 252 -1.38 1.76 -9.95
CA THR A 252 -0.82 2.62 -10.99
C THR A 252 -0.12 3.84 -10.40
N ASP A 253 0.83 4.38 -11.16
CA ASP A 253 1.59 5.58 -10.88
C ASP A 253 2.05 6.16 -12.22
N THR A 254 1.54 7.35 -12.57
CA THR A 254 1.76 7.92 -13.91
C THR A 254 1.90 9.43 -13.84
N THR A 255 3.07 9.92 -14.24
CA THR A 255 3.32 11.36 -14.40
C THR A 255 3.19 11.79 -15.86
N ARG A 256 2.50 12.91 -16.12
CA ARG A 256 2.40 13.56 -17.43
C ARG A 256 2.44 15.07 -17.28
N THR A 257 3.02 15.73 -18.29
CA THR A 257 2.94 17.20 -18.41
C THR A 257 2.11 17.55 -19.64
N PHE A 258 1.04 18.27 -19.42
CA PHE A 258 0.09 18.69 -20.46
C PHE A 258 0.32 20.16 -20.84
N LEU A 259 0.27 20.43 -22.13
CA LEU A 259 0.31 21.77 -22.66
C LEU A 259 -1.10 22.40 -22.56
N LEU A 260 -1.21 23.52 -21.84
CA LEU A 260 -2.47 24.25 -21.65
C LEU A 260 -2.52 25.58 -22.46
N GLY A 261 -1.41 26.03 -22.98
CA GLY A 261 -1.26 27.30 -23.67
C GLY A 261 -0.24 27.22 -24.81
N THR A 262 0.10 28.36 -25.38
CA THR A 262 1.13 28.44 -26.44
C THR A 262 2.50 28.67 -25.79
N PRO A 263 3.50 27.81 -26.01
CA PRO A 263 4.84 28.03 -25.51
C PRO A 263 5.42 29.35 -26.07
N SER A 264 6.17 30.06 -25.23
CA SER A 264 6.99 31.16 -25.74
C SER A 264 8.18 30.62 -26.54
N PRO A 265 8.68 31.37 -27.57
CA PRO A 265 9.87 31.00 -28.32
C PRO A 265 11.10 30.80 -27.43
#